data_8b0d8319e0c84e271042146d418bea67
#
_entry.id   8b0d8319e0c84e271042146d418bea67
#
_cell.length_a   1.000
_cell.length_b   1.000
_cell.length_c   1.000
_cell.angle_alpha   90.00
_cell.angle_beta   90.00
_cell.angle_gamma   90.00
#
_symmetry.space_group_name_H-M   'P 1'
#
loop_
_entity.id
_entity.type
_entity.pdbx_description
1 polymer ?
#
loop_
_entity_poly.entity_id
_entity_poly.type
_entity_poly.pdbx_seq_one_letter_code
_entity_poly.pdbx_strand_id
1 'polypeptide(L)'
;SKVQQIRFGTAEEGKSAVKRDAAGESVIQCVSLDTMLAGEMPTFIKMDIEGMEIEALRGAEKLIREYHPQLAICVYHDMSHIWRIPLLLREFYGGYRLYLRNYQYMGLETVVYAFADGE
;
A
#
# COMPACT_ATOMS: atom_id res chain seq x y z
N SER A 1 4.62 16.98 -5.74
CA SER A 1 4.53 15.65 -5.14
C SER A 1 5.85 15.30 -4.47
N LYS A 2 5.82 14.97 -3.23
CA LYS A 2 6.99 14.51 -2.48
C LYS A 2 7.06 12.99 -2.53
N VAL A 3 8.21 12.48 -2.94
CA VAL A 3 8.48 11.05 -2.78
C VAL A 3 8.92 10.82 -1.35
N GLN A 4 8.08 10.17 -0.57
CA GLN A 4 8.41 9.80 0.81
C GLN A 4 8.51 8.28 0.91
N GLN A 5 9.60 7.81 1.46
CA GLN A 5 9.70 6.41 1.87
C GLN A 5 9.14 6.29 3.28
N ILE A 6 8.06 5.56 3.39
CA ILE A 6 7.40 5.35 4.67
C ILE A 6 7.45 3.85 4.97
N ARG A 7 7.96 3.49 6.14
CA ARG A 7 7.92 2.11 6.61
C ARG A 7 6.68 1.93 7.49
N PHE A 8 5.88 0.95 7.14
CA PHE A 8 4.64 0.66 7.85
C PHE A 8 4.80 -0.57 8.73
N GLY A 9 4.22 -0.49 9.92
CA GLY A 9 3.90 -1.65 10.70
C GLY A 9 2.38 -1.79 10.82
N THR A 10 1.92 -2.84 11.48
CA THR A 10 0.51 -3.05 11.78
C THR A 10 0.02 -1.94 12.69
N ALA A 11 -0.69 -0.98 12.12
CA ALA A 11 -1.45 -0.01 12.90
C ALA A 11 -2.93 -0.39 12.79
N GLU A 12 -3.58 -0.56 13.91
CA GLU A 12 -5.03 -0.57 13.95
C GLU A 12 -5.54 0.78 13.44
N GLU A 13 -6.71 0.78 12.85
CA GLU A 13 -7.32 1.92 12.17
C GLU A 13 -7.02 3.27 12.83
N GLY A 14 -6.29 4.12 12.12
CA GLY A 14 -6.06 5.52 12.50
C GLY A 14 -5.20 5.76 13.72
N LYS A 15 -4.63 4.72 14.32
CA LYS A 15 -3.79 4.86 15.51
C LYS A 15 -2.31 4.64 15.17
N SER A 16 -1.47 5.49 15.75
CA SER A 16 -0.02 5.24 15.72
C SER A 16 0.30 4.00 16.54
N ALA A 17 1.03 3.08 15.95
CA ALA A 17 1.54 1.91 16.66
C ALA A 17 3.04 2.05 16.84
N VAL A 18 3.53 1.66 18.02
CA VAL A 18 4.97 1.60 18.29
C VAL A 18 5.38 0.14 18.16
N LYS A 19 6.31 -0.11 17.24
CA LYS A 19 6.83 -1.45 17.00
C LYS A 19 8.31 -1.50 17.35
N ARG A 20 8.70 -2.50 18.11
CA ARG A 20 10.12 -2.76 18.37
C ARG A 20 10.66 -3.64 17.25
N ASP A 21 11.91 -3.40 16.87
CA ASP A 21 12.56 -4.29 15.93
C ASP A 21 12.88 -5.65 16.59
N ALA A 22 13.32 -6.61 15.78
CA ALA A 22 13.59 -7.96 16.27
C ALA A 22 14.69 -8.02 17.32
N ALA A 23 15.59 -7.05 17.36
CA ALA A 23 16.66 -6.95 18.34
C ALA A 23 16.25 -6.17 19.60
N GLY A 24 15.11 -5.53 19.60
CA GLY A 24 14.62 -4.72 20.72
C GLY A 24 15.39 -3.43 20.97
N GLU A 25 16.24 -3.04 20.04
CA GLU A 25 17.15 -1.89 20.21
C GLU A 25 16.59 -0.60 19.63
N SER A 26 15.61 -0.67 18.71
CA SER A 26 14.99 0.51 18.14
C SER A 26 13.47 0.41 18.19
N VAL A 27 12.84 1.57 18.36
CA VAL A 27 11.38 1.70 18.38
C VAL A 27 11.00 2.49 17.14
N ILE A 28 10.15 1.89 16.28
CA ILE A 28 9.66 2.52 15.08
C ILE A 28 8.19 2.86 15.29
N GLN A 29 7.86 4.14 15.12
CA GLN A 29 6.48 4.58 15.13
C GLN A 29 5.87 4.34 13.76
N CYS A 30 4.74 3.61 13.74
CA CYS A 30 3.99 3.35 12.53
C CYS A 30 2.72 4.18 12.52
N VAL A 31 2.47 4.86 11.41
CA VAL A 31 1.28 5.67 11.21
C VAL A 31 0.63 5.29 9.89
N SER A 32 -0.69 5.46 9.79
CA SER A 32 -1.40 5.23 8.54
C SER A 32 -1.07 6.32 7.53
N LEU A 33 -1.16 5.99 6.24
CA LEU A 33 -1.00 6.97 5.17
C LEU A 33 -2.06 8.07 5.25
N ASP A 34 -3.29 7.70 5.59
CA ASP A 34 -4.36 8.66 5.75
C ASP A 34 -4.02 9.74 6.79
N THR A 35 -3.39 9.34 7.88
CA THR A 35 -2.94 10.27 8.92
C THR A 35 -1.74 11.10 8.46
N MET A 36 -0.73 10.43 7.88
CA MET A 36 0.53 11.06 7.53
C MET A 36 0.40 12.03 6.36
N LEU A 37 -0.45 11.72 5.40
CA LEU A 37 -0.68 12.52 4.21
C LEU A 37 -1.98 13.32 4.27
N ALA A 38 -2.51 13.54 5.46
CA ALA A 38 -3.70 14.38 5.64
C ALA A 38 -3.46 15.77 5.02
N GLY A 39 -4.33 16.19 4.12
CA GLY A 39 -4.18 17.44 3.38
C GLY A 39 -3.33 17.36 2.12
N GLU A 40 -2.70 16.22 1.85
CA GLU A 40 -1.93 15.98 0.64
C GLU A 40 -2.78 15.21 -0.39
N MET A 41 -2.50 15.41 -1.67
CA MET A 41 -3.18 14.72 -2.77
C MET A 41 -2.17 13.82 -3.51
N PRO A 42 -1.92 12.60 -3.05
CA PRO A 42 -0.97 11.73 -3.72
C PRO A 42 -1.51 11.33 -5.11
N THR A 43 -0.62 11.32 -6.09
CA THR A 43 -0.94 10.92 -7.47
C THR A 43 -0.42 9.53 -7.79
N PHE A 44 0.58 9.07 -7.05
CA PHE A 44 1.18 7.75 -7.23
C PHE A 44 1.68 7.22 -5.89
N ILE A 45 1.37 5.96 -5.60
CA ILE A 45 1.85 5.27 -4.40
C ILE A 45 2.46 3.93 -4.82
N LYS A 46 3.68 3.68 -4.39
CA LYS A 46 4.34 2.39 -4.55
C LYS A 46 4.51 1.71 -3.20
N MET A 47 4.20 0.43 -3.12
CA MET A 47 4.36 -0.37 -1.91
C MET A 47 5.18 -1.62 -2.17
N ASP A 48 6.26 -1.78 -1.41
CA ASP A 48 7.08 -2.99 -1.34
C ASP A 48 7.55 -3.13 0.11
N ILE A 49 6.67 -3.66 0.97
CA ILE A 49 6.81 -3.57 2.42
C ILE A 49 6.71 -4.94 3.10
N GLU A 50 7.30 -5.94 2.47
CA GLU A 50 7.58 -7.23 3.10
C GLU A 50 6.33 -7.97 3.61
N GLY A 51 5.22 -7.88 2.87
CA GLY A 51 3.98 -8.59 3.21
C GLY A 51 2.95 -7.76 3.96
N MET A 52 3.25 -6.51 4.30
CA MET A 52 2.35 -5.60 5.03
C MET A 52 1.49 -4.75 4.11
N GLU A 53 1.38 -5.12 2.83
CA GLU A 53 0.70 -4.29 1.82
C GLU A 53 -0.78 -4.10 2.10
N ILE A 54 -1.49 -5.15 2.56
CA ILE A 54 -2.92 -5.03 2.85
C ILE A 54 -3.16 -4.07 4.01
N GLU A 55 -2.37 -4.18 5.07
CA GLU A 55 -2.47 -3.30 6.23
C GLU A 55 -2.19 -1.85 5.84
N ALA A 56 -1.17 -1.63 5.02
CA ALA A 56 -0.85 -0.29 4.53
C ALA A 56 -1.94 0.27 3.61
N LEU A 57 -2.53 -0.56 2.75
CA LEU A 57 -3.65 -0.15 1.91
C LEU A 57 -4.87 0.23 2.73
N ARG A 58 -5.17 -0.51 3.79
CA ARG A 58 -6.26 -0.14 4.70
C ARG A 58 -5.98 1.19 5.40
N GLY A 59 -4.73 1.45 5.74
CA GLY A 59 -4.31 2.75 6.30
C GLY A 59 -4.29 3.88 5.28
N ALA A 60 -4.49 3.60 4.02
CA ALA A 60 -4.58 4.58 2.93
C ALA A 60 -5.99 4.61 2.30
N GLU A 61 -6.96 3.96 2.90
CA GLU A 61 -8.28 3.78 2.30
C GLU A 61 -8.94 5.09 1.94
N LYS A 62 -8.90 6.09 2.83
CA LYS A 62 -9.52 7.40 2.59
C LYS A 62 -8.89 8.11 1.42
N LEU A 63 -7.56 8.13 1.36
CA LEU A 63 -6.82 8.74 0.25
C LEU A 63 -7.14 8.06 -1.08
N ILE A 64 -7.17 6.73 -1.07
CA ILE A 64 -7.44 5.97 -2.29
C ILE A 64 -8.88 6.21 -2.77
N ARG A 65 -9.86 6.18 -1.86
CA ARG A 65 -11.26 6.43 -2.21
C ARG A 65 -11.49 7.86 -2.71
N GLU A 66 -10.77 8.82 -2.17
CA GLU A 66 -10.99 10.24 -2.51
C GLU A 66 -10.22 10.68 -3.74
N TYR A 67 -8.93 10.33 -3.82
CA TYR A 67 -8.05 10.87 -4.85
C TYR A 67 -7.72 9.91 -5.98
N HIS A 68 -8.01 8.64 -5.82
CA HIS A 68 -7.74 7.59 -6.81
C HIS A 68 -6.29 7.63 -7.35
N PRO A 69 -5.27 7.63 -6.48
CA PRO A 69 -3.89 7.66 -6.96
C PRO A 69 -3.57 6.42 -7.79
N GLN A 70 -2.60 6.51 -8.67
CA GLN A 70 -2.06 5.34 -9.34
C GLN A 70 -1.28 4.52 -8.32
N LEU A 71 -1.39 3.21 -8.38
CA LEU A 71 -0.79 2.31 -7.40
C LEU A 71 0.11 1.29 -8.08
N ALA A 72 1.23 0.98 -7.42
CA ALA A 72 2.10 -0.13 -7.77
C ALA A 72 2.39 -0.92 -6.48
N ILE A 73 1.73 -2.05 -6.35
CA ILE A 73 1.75 -2.83 -5.11
C ILE A 73 2.44 -4.17 -5.36
N CYS A 74 3.53 -4.42 -4.66
CA CYS A 74 4.21 -5.71 -4.72
C CYS A 74 3.37 -6.79 -4.05
N VAL A 75 3.20 -7.93 -4.72
CA VAL A 75 2.31 -9.01 -4.28
C VAL A 75 3.03 -10.37 -4.17
N TYR A 76 4.35 -10.36 -4.08
CA TYR A 76 5.12 -11.59 -4.06
C TYR A 76 5.47 -12.11 -2.66
N HIS A 77 5.26 -11.31 -1.62
CA HIS A 77 5.57 -11.70 -0.24
C HIS A 77 4.54 -12.66 0.34
N ASP A 78 3.30 -12.63 -0.15
CA ASP A 78 2.21 -13.50 0.27
C ASP A 78 1.40 -13.86 -0.98
N MET A 79 1.27 -15.16 -1.27
CA MET A 79 0.56 -15.61 -2.48
C MET A 79 -0.88 -15.14 -2.53
N SER A 80 -1.54 -15.01 -1.37
CA SER A 80 -2.92 -14.54 -1.32
C SER A 80 -3.08 -13.10 -1.78
N HIS A 81 -2.03 -12.31 -1.75
CA HIS A 81 -2.05 -10.92 -2.23
C HIS A 81 -2.36 -10.80 -3.72
N ILE A 82 -2.07 -11.84 -4.52
CA ILE A 82 -2.36 -11.84 -5.96
C ILE A 82 -3.84 -11.62 -6.25
N TRP A 83 -4.73 -12.10 -5.39
CA TRP A 83 -6.18 -11.87 -5.53
C TRP A 83 -6.75 -10.95 -4.47
N ARG A 84 -6.24 -10.96 -3.24
CA ARG A 84 -6.78 -10.12 -2.16
C ARG A 84 -6.54 -8.63 -2.42
N ILE A 85 -5.38 -8.27 -2.93
CA ILE A 85 -5.05 -6.85 -3.20
C ILE A 85 -5.89 -6.30 -4.37
N PRO A 86 -6.00 -6.97 -5.53
CA PRO A 86 -6.90 -6.50 -6.57
C PRO A 86 -8.35 -6.35 -6.11
N LEU A 87 -8.86 -7.29 -5.33
CA LEU A 87 -10.22 -7.22 -4.81
C LEU A 87 -10.40 -6.04 -3.85
N LEU A 88 -9.42 -5.81 -2.99
CA LEU A 88 -9.44 -4.69 -2.05
C LEU A 88 -9.42 -3.34 -2.79
N LEU A 89 -8.59 -3.21 -3.80
CA LEU A 89 -8.51 -1.99 -4.60
C LEU A 89 -9.80 -1.72 -5.37
N ARG A 90 -10.46 -2.76 -5.87
CA ARG A 90 -11.78 -2.64 -6.48
C ARG A 90 -12.85 -2.23 -5.48
N GLU A 91 -12.75 -2.70 -4.25
CA GLU A 91 -13.64 -2.27 -3.16
C GLU A 91 -13.46 -0.79 -2.85
N PHE A 92 -12.21 -0.31 -2.81
CA PHE A 92 -11.91 1.09 -2.55
C PHE A 92 -12.35 2.00 -3.70
N TYR A 93 -12.14 1.57 -4.92
CA TYR A 93 -12.53 2.32 -6.10
C TYR A 93 -12.76 1.39 -7.28
N GLY A 94 -14.01 1.23 -7.69
CA GLY A 94 -14.40 0.35 -8.80
C GLY A 94 -13.92 0.83 -10.18
N GLY A 95 -13.46 2.07 -10.30
CA GLY A 95 -12.95 2.62 -11.56
C GLY A 95 -11.50 2.28 -11.87
N TYR A 96 -10.80 1.59 -10.97
CA TYR A 96 -9.42 1.19 -11.26
C TYR A 96 -9.37 0.13 -12.36
N ARG A 97 -8.45 0.33 -13.30
CA ARG A 97 -7.99 -0.73 -14.20
C ARG A 97 -6.78 -1.39 -13.55
N LEU A 98 -6.84 -2.71 -13.45
CA LEU A 98 -5.85 -3.50 -12.71
C LEU A 98 -5.02 -4.33 -13.67
N TYR A 99 -3.71 -4.31 -13.47
CA TYR A 99 -2.76 -5.07 -14.26
C TYR A 99 -1.82 -5.82 -13.34
N LEU A 100 -1.52 -7.08 -13.69
CA LEU A 100 -0.54 -7.88 -12.99
C LEU A 100 0.68 -8.05 -13.89
N ARG A 101 1.86 -7.76 -13.37
CA ARG A 101 3.12 -7.95 -14.08
C ARG A 101 4.10 -8.70 -13.21
N ASN A 102 4.81 -9.63 -13.83
CA ASN A 102 5.86 -10.41 -13.18
C ASN A 102 7.19 -10.06 -13.86
N TYR A 103 8.16 -9.59 -13.08
CA TYR A 103 9.45 -9.13 -13.58
C TYR A 103 10.57 -10.14 -13.36
N GLN A 104 10.34 -11.16 -12.56
CA GLN A 104 11.35 -12.18 -12.27
C GLN A 104 10.81 -13.59 -12.33
N TYR A 105 11.74 -14.53 -12.47
CA TYR A 105 11.44 -15.94 -12.47
C TYR A 105 10.85 -16.40 -11.12
N MET A 106 9.97 -17.38 -11.14
CA MET A 106 9.32 -17.95 -9.95
C MET A 106 8.36 -16.99 -9.22
N GLY A 107 7.85 -15.98 -9.90
CA GLY A 107 6.88 -15.06 -9.32
C GLY A 107 7.47 -13.98 -8.43
N LEU A 108 8.78 -13.93 -8.27
CA LEU A 108 9.44 -12.84 -7.57
C LEU A 108 9.23 -11.53 -8.31
N GLU A 109 9.08 -10.44 -7.56
CA GLU A 109 8.79 -9.12 -8.11
C GLU A 109 7.51 -9.06 -8.96
N THR A 110 6.47 -9.77 -8.54
CA THR A 110 5.14 -9.61 -9.11
C THR A 110 4.50 -8.36 -8.55
N VAL A 111 3.93 -7.53 -9.43
CA VAL A 111 3.36 -6.23 -9.06
C VAL A 111 1.95 -6.08 -9.62
N VAL A 112 1.04 -5.61 -8.78
CA VAL A 112 -0.29 -5.16 -9.19
C VAL A 112 -0.24 -3.66 -9.45
N TYR A 113 -0.61 -3.25 -10.65
CA TYR A 113 -0.77 -1.84 -11.01
C TYR A 113 -2.25 -1.49 -11.05
N ALA A 114 -2.59 -0.36 -10.48
CA ALA A 114 -3.94 0.19 -10.54
C ALA A 114 -3.88 1.60 -11.15
N PHE A 115 -4.65 1.80 -12.20
CA PHE A 115 -4.72 3.08 -12.91
C PHE A 115 -6.16 3.57 -12.92
N ALA A 116 -6.34 4.82 -12.54
CA ALA A 116 -7.64 5.49 -12.65
C ALA A 116 -7.72 6.22 -13.98
N ASP A 117 -8.86 6.08 -14.66
CA ASP A 117 -9.09 6.73 -15.95
C ASP A 117 -9.33 8.23 -15.80
N GLY A 118 -8.83 9.01 -16.76
CA GLY A 118 -9.13 10.43 -16.86
C GLY A 118 -8.34 11.35 -15.94
N GLU A 119 -7.28 10.84 -15.33
CA GLU A 119 -6.47 11.65 -14.41
C GLU A 119 -5.00 11.74 -14.81
#